data_c0b82fb06733966e61b3a4f9c09388ad
#
_entry.id   c0b82fb06733966e61b3a4f9c09388ad
#
_cell.length_a   1.000
_cell.length_b   1.000
_cell.length_c   1.000
_cell.angle_alpha   90.00
_cell.angle_beta   90.00
_cell.angle_gamma   90.00
#
_symmetry.space_group_name_H-M   'P 1'
#
loop_
_entity.id
_entity.type
_entity.pdbx_description
1 polymer ?
#
loop_
_entity_poly.entity_id
_entity_poly.type
_entity_poly.pdbx_seq_one_letter_code
_entity_poly.pdbx_strand_id
1 'polypeptide(L)'
;MSANTGYTIFETFVGAGGSHIGFIQENFRTVYVNDFIDDCLKTLVYNNPNLIEEGAYIDNTSIDKIDAVALRNKLGVTIGEIDVFFGGVVCKGFSLAGERNPIDERNYLYHAQLNLVNVFRPKISIIENVPGMRNAKVLVGDDEDLRSEIEKLWQALENYKGKKAALRKINKINKAFEDEGKTLKKRKELLLKRLQNSPNYISVVEDIKRLYEEMGYTVHMDVLNSAWYGAATKRSEE
;
A
#
# COMPACT_ATOMS: atom_id res chain seq x y z
N MET A 1 34.08 12.00 -5.21
CA MET A 1 33.50 10.77 -4.62
C MET A 1 32.93 11.18 -3.27
N SER A 2 31.59 11.24 -3.12
CA SER A 2 31.01 11.52 -1.83
C SER A 2 31.27 10.31 -0.91
N ALA A 3 31.57 10.58 0.36
CA ALA A 3 31.81 9.51 1.33
C ALA A 3 30.51 8.68 1.46
N ASN A 4 30.62 7.36 1.35
CA ASN A 4 29.52 6.46 1.70
C ASN A 4 29.07 6.82 3.10
N THR A 5 27.81 7.23 3.29
CA THR A 5 27.27 7.62 4.61
C THR A 5 27.28 6.47 5.60
N GLY A 6 27.44 5.24 5.12
CA GLY A 6 27.31 4.02 5.92
C GLY A 6 25.88 3.67 6.32
N TYR A 7 24.88 4.52 6.01
CA TYR A 7 23.48 4.22 6.29
C TYR A 7 22.92 3.21 5.30
N THR A 8 22.03 2.36 5.81
CA THR A 8 21.40 1.28 5.06
C THR A 8 19.95 1.58 4.77
N ILE A 9 19.49 1.18 3.57
CA ILE A 9 18.08 1.26 3.15
C ILE A 9 17.52 -0.11 2.79
N PHE A 10 16.31 -0.38 3.25
CA PHE A 10 15.46 -1.52 2.92
C PHE A 10 14.18 -0.98 2.29
N GLU A 11 13.88 -1.34 1.05
CA GLU A 11 12.76 -0.77 0.30
C GLU A 11 11.75 -1.84 -0.12
N THR A 12 10.47 -1.54 0.08
CA THR A 12 9.34 -2.33 -0.42
C THR A 12 8.46 -1.46 -1.31
N PHE A 13 7.73 -2.09 -2.24
CA PHE A 13 6.94 -1.39 -3.25
C PHE A 13 7.78 -0.40 -4.05
N VAL A 14 9.01 -0.78 -4.35
CA VAL A 14 10.02 0.12 -4.93
C VAL A 14 9.66 0.58 -6.35
N GLY A 15 8.77 -0.16 -7.04
CA GLY A 15 8.43 0.10 -8.42
C GLY A 15 9.67 0.08 -9.33
N ALA A 16 9.75 1.01 -10.26
CA ALA A 16 10.91 1.18 -11.14
C ALA A 16 12.05 2.02 -10.51
N GLY A 17 11.98 2.29 -9.19
CA GLY A 17 13.07 2.94 -8.46
C GLY A 17 12.93 4.44 -8.24
N GLY A 18 11.71 5.00 -8.26
CA GLY A 18 11.51 6.44 -8.09
C GLY A 18 12.03 6.98 -6.75
N SER A 19 11.72 6.32 -5.64
CA SER A 19 12.24 6.63 -4.31
C SER A 19 13.72 6.26 -4.17
N HIS A 20 14.09 5.12 -4.75
CA HIS A 20 15.43 4.57 -4.72
C HIS A 20 16.51 5.56 -5.20
N ILE A 21 16.23 6.32 -6.26
CA ILE A 21 17.14 7.35 -6.79
C ILE A 21 17.53 8.36 -5.69
N GLY A 22 16.55 8.80 -4.88
CA GLY A 22 16.83 9.74 -3.80
C GLY A 22 17.77 9.16 -2.74
N PHE A 23 17.59 7.91 -2.35
CA PHE A 23 18.46 7.25 -1.37
C PHE A 23 19.89 7.05 -1.90
N ILE A 24 20.03 6.65 -3.18
CA ILE A 24 21.35 6.51 -3.81
C ILE A 24 22.08 7.86 -3.91
N GLN A 25 21.37 8.94 -4.27
CA GLN A 25 21.95 10.27 -4.33
C GLN A 25 22.51 10.74 -2.98
N GLU A 26 21.89 10.29 -1.88
CA GLU A 26 22.35 10.54 -0.51
C GLU A 26 23.30 9.45 0.02
N ASN A 27 23.81 8.59 -0.86
CA ASN A 27 24.80 7.54 -0.57
C ASN A 27 24.35 6.49 0.46
N PHE A 28 23.08 6.14 0.47
CA PHE A 28 22.61 4.98 1.22
C PHE A 28 23.05 3.70 0.54
N ARG A 29 23.46 2.71 1.33
CA ARG A 29 23.72 1.35 0.87
C ARG A 29 22.41 0.55 0.87
N THR A 30 22.02 0.06 -0.28
CA THR A 30 20.81 -0.75 -0.39
C THR A 30 21.07 -2.17 0.07
N VAL A 31 20.25 -2.64 1.01
CA VAL A 31 20.28 -4.02 1.51
C VAL A 31 19.27 -4.90 0.79
N TYR A 32 18.09 -4.35 0.53
CA TYR A 32 16.96 -5.08 -0.02
C TYR A 32 16.03 -4.17 -0.81
N VAL A 33 15.53 -4.68 -1.94
CA VAL A 33 14.46 -4.05 -2.71
C VAL A 33 13.41 -5.09 -3.10
N ASN A 34 12.15 -4.72 -2.96
CA ASN A 34 11.03 -5.59 -3.30
C ASN A 34 9.95 -4.86 -4.11
N ASP A 35 9.51 -5.53 -5.15
CA ASP A 35 8.25 -5.26 -5.83
C ASP A 35 7.77 -6.55 -6.50
N PHE A 36 6.46 -6.84 -6.47
CA PHE A 36 5.93 -8.06 -7.09
C PHE A 36 5.85 -7.99 -8.62
N ILE A 37 6.01 -6.79 -9.21
CA ILE A 37 6.02 -6.57 -10.66
C ILE A 37 7.44 -6.70 -11.19
N ASP A 38 7.72 -7.83 -11.82
CA ASP A 38 9.05 -8.18 -12.34
C ASP A 38 9.63 -7.11 -13.31
N ASP A 39 8.80 -6.55 -14.19
CA ASP A 39 9.25 -5.50 -15.12
C ASP A 39 9.66 -4.20 -14.43
N CYS A 40 9.10 -3.91 -13.26
CA CYS A 40 9.52 -2.79 -12.41
C CYS A 40 10.94 -3.05 -11.88
N LEU A 41 11.20 -4.23 -11.33
CA LEU A 41 12.53 -4.60 -10.82
C LEU A 41 13.58 -4.67 -11.92
N LYS A 42 13.24 -5.19 -13.09
CA LYS A 42 14.14 -5.16 -14.26
C LYS A 42 14.52 -3.73 -14.64
N THR A 43 13.55 -2.81 -14.63
CA THR A 43 13.79 -1.39 -14.90
C THR A 43 14.68 -0.76 -13.84
N LEU A 44 14.41 -1.05 -12.55
CA LEU A 44 15.25 -0.62 -11.43
C LEU A 44 16.70 -1.05 -11.61
N VAL A 45 16.94 -2.35 -11.84
CA VAL A 45 18.28 -2.92 -12.01
C VAL A 45 18.97 -2.38 -13.25
N TYR A 46 18.25 -2.22 -14.37
CA TYR A 46 18.78 -1.65 -15.59
C TYR A 46 19.33 -0.21 -15.36
N ASN A 47 18.59 0.59 -14.61
CA ASN A 47 19.00 1.97 -14.30
C ASN A 47 20.05 2.07 -13.18
N ASN A 48 20.22 1.00 -12.38
CA ASN A 48 21.14 0.95 -11.24
C ASN A 48 21.98 -0.36 -11.31
N PRO A 49 22.90 -0.48 -12.28
CA PRO A 49 23.60 -1.74 -12.52
C PRO A 49 24.47 -2.18 -11.33
N ASN A 50 24.94 -1.23 -10.52
CA ASN A 50 25.78 -1.51 -9.35
C ASN A 50 24.99 -2.13 -8.18
N LEU A 51 23.67 -2.09 -8.20
CA LEU A 51 22.82 -2.52 -7.09
C LEU A 51 23.10 -3.98 -6.66
N ILE A 52 23.30 -4.87 -7.65
CA ILE A 52 23.63 -6.28 -7.39
C ILE A 52 25.09 -6.43 -6.94
N GLU A 53 26.01 -5.71 -7.56
CA GLU A 53 27.44 -5.75 -7.22
C GLU A 53 27.70 -5.25 -5.79
N GLU A 54 26.90 -4.31 -5.30
CA GLU A 54 26.93 -3.79 -3.93
C GLU A 54 26.24 -4.70 -2.92
N GLY A 55 25.69 -5.84 -3.37
CA GLY A 55 25.14 -6.90 -2.54
C GLY A 55 23.68 -6.69 -2.12
N ALA A 56 22.92 -5.85 -2.81
CA ALA A 56 21.49 -5.73 -2.60
C ALA A 56 20.73 -7.01 -3.00
N TYR A 57 19.79 -7.46 -2.19
CA TYR A 57 18.92 -8.57 -2.53
C TYR A 57 17.65 -8.06 -3.23
N ILE A 58 17.45 -8.50 -4.46
CA ILE A 58 16.31 -8.16 -5.31
C ILE A 58 15.24 -9.24 -5.17
N ASP A 59 14.02 -8.88 -4.78
CA ASP A 59 12.95 -9.83 -4.50
C ASP A 59 11.65 -9.46 -5.22
N ASN A 60 11.13 -10.36 -6.05
CA ASN A 60 9.84 -10.20 -6.75
C ASN A 60 8.68 -10.93 -6.05
N THR A 61 8.89 -11.41 -4.84
CA THR A 61 7.83 -12.04 -4.05
C THR A 61 6.78 -11.00 -3.64
N SER A 62 5.49 -11.37 -3.74
CA SER A 62 4.43 -10.51 -3.18
C SER A 62 4.63 -10.33 -1.68
N ILE A 63 4.55 -9.10 -1.19
CA ILE A 63 4.93 -8.74 0.19
C ILE A 63 4.16 -9.53 1.26
N ASP A 64 2.91 -9.89 0.98
CA ASP A 64 2.04 -10.70 1.84
C ASP A 64 2.48 -12.17 1.96
N LYS A 65 3.37 -12.61 1.07
CA LYS A 65 3.94 -13.97 1.04
C LYS A 65 5.36 -14.05 1.57
N ILE A 66 5.95 -12.94 1.96
CA ILE A 66 7.31 -12.89 2.49
C ILE A 66 7.32 -13.40 3.94
N ASP A 67 8.07 -14.46 4.19
CA ASP A 67 8.45 -14.85 5.55
C ASP A 67 9.55 -13.90 6.05
N ALA A 68 9.15 -12.96 6.91
CA ALA A 68 10.03 -11.91 7.41
C ALA A 68 11.23 -12.45 8.21
N VAL A 69 11.04 -13.54 8.96
CA VAL A 69 12.12 -14.16 9.76
C VAL A 69 13.11 -14.88 8.85
N ALA A 70 12.60 -15.67 7.92
CA ALA A 70 13.44 -16.35 6.94
C ALA A 70 14.22 -15.33 6.08
N LEU A 71 13.58 -14.24 5.66
CA LEU A 71 14.23 -13.17 4.91
C LEU A 71 15.36 -12.52 5.71
N ARG A 72 15.11 -12.14 6.98
CA ARG A 72 16.16 -11.55 7.83
C ARG A 72 17.36 -12.48 7.97
N ASN A 73 17.12 -13.77 8.21
CA ASN A 73 18.19 -14.77 8.31
C ASN A 73 18.98 -14.90 6.99
N LYS A 74 18.27 -14.90 5.85
CA LYS A 74 18.88 -14.94 4.52
C LYS A 74 19.77 -13.73 4.23
N LEU A 75 19.34 -12.55 4.65
CA LEU A 75 20.12 -11.31 4.51
C LEU A 75 21.29 -11.22 5.51
N GLY A 76 21.30 -12.06 6.54
CA GLY A 76 22.35 -12.05 7.57
C GLY A 76 22.34 -10.79 8.42
N VAL A 77 21.21 -10.06 8.50
CA VAL A 77 21.09 -8.81 9.27
C VAL A 77 20.52 -9.08 10.66
N THR A 78 21.00 -8.32 11.64
CA THR A 78 20.54 -8.38 13.02
C THR A 78 19.36 -7.41 13.25
N ILE A 79 18.63 -7.59 14.36
CA ILE A 79 17.54 -6.70 14.76
C ILE A 79 18.11 -5.29 15.00
N GLY A 80 17.50 -4.27 14.37
CA GLY A 80 17.91 -2.87 14.53
C GLY A 80 19.11 -2.44 13.67
N GLU A 81 19.63 -3.34 12.84
CA GLU A 81 20.79 -3.03 11.97
C GLU A 81 20.42 -2.15 10.77
N ILE A 82 19.19 -2.29 10.26
CA ILE A 82 18.71 -1.47 9.16
C ILE A 82 18.44 -0.04 9.66
N ASP A 83 19.03 0.96 8.99
CA ASP A 83 18.83 2.36 9.36
C ASP A 83 17.45 2.85 8.93
N VAL A 84 17.11 2.70 7.66
CA VAL A 84 15.83 3.15 7.11
C VAL A 84 15.10 2.00 6.43
N PHE A 85 13.82 1.87 6.75
CA PHE A 85 12.86 1.04 6.02
C PHE A 85 11.88 1.97 5.31
N PHE A 86 11.80 1.90 3.99
CA PHE A 86 10.92 2.71 3.17
C PHE A 86 9.93 1.84 2.40
N GLY A 87 8.66 2.26 2.32
CA GLY A 87 7.69 1.60 1.48
C GLY A 87 6.55 2.50 1.01
N GLY A 88 6.32 2.52 -0.30
CA GLY A 88 5.18 3.18 -0.93
C GLY A 88 3.99 2.23 -1.04
N VAL A 89 3.26 2.01 0.05
CA VAL A 89 2.16 1.04 0.09
C VAL A 89 1.10 1.35 -0.96
N VAL A 90 0.61 0.32 -1.66
CA VAL A 90 -0.37 0.46 -2.75
C VAL A 90 -1.65 1.16 -2.29
N CYS A 91 -1.97 2.30 -2.93
CA CYS A 91 -3.12 3.13 -2.64
C CYS A 91 -4.36 2.87 -3.53
N LYS A 92 -4.35 1.83 -4.37
CA LYS A 92 -5.46 1.58 -5.33
C LYS A 92 -6.83 1.38 -4.66
N GLY A 93 -6.88 0.82 -3.46
CA GLY A 93 -8.11 0.71 -2.66
C GLY A 93 -8.59 2.04 -2.07
N PHE A 94 -7.70 3.03 -1.93
CA PHE A 94 -7.98 4.33 -1.33
C PHE A 94 -8.29 5.42 -2.38
N SER A 95 -8.07 5.13 -3.66
CA SER A 95 -8.31 6.07 -4.76
C SER A 95 -9.78 6.47 -4.86
N LEU A 96 -10.04 7.74 -5.16
CA LEU A 96 -11.38 8.27 -5.44
C LEU A 96 -12.07 7.58 -6.63
N ALA A 97 -11.30 7.00 -7.54
CA ALA A 97 -11.78 6.28 -8.72
C ALA A 97 -12.20 4.83 -8.46
N GLY A 98 -11.91 4.27 -7.27
CA GLY A 98 -12.21 2.87 -6.92
C GLY A 98 -13.60 2.70 -6.30
N GLU A 99 -14.08 1.45 -6.23
CA GLU A 99 -15.36 1.08 -5.59
C GLU A 99 -15.33 1.22 -4.05
N ARG A 100 -14.19 1.58 -3.46
CA ARG A 100 -13.95 1.75 -2.01
C ARG A 100 -14.51 0.57 -1.20
N ASN A 101 -14.08 -0.65 -1.55
CA ASN A 101 -14.42 -1.82 -0.78
C ASN A 101 -13.72 -1.78 0.60
N PRO A 102 -14.45 -1.74 1.72
CA PRO A 102 -13.86 -1.62 3.06
C PRO A 102 -12.98 -2.82 3.47
N ILE A 103 -13.13 -3.95 2.79
CA ILE A 103 -12.40 -5.20 3.05
C ILE A 103 -11.54 -5.64 1.86
N ASP A 104 -11.22 -4.74 0.95
CA ASP A 104 -10.29 -5.03 -0.15
C ASP A 104 -8.93 -5.40 0.44
N GLU A 105 -8.42 -6.60 0.13
CA GLU A 105 -7.14 -7.11 0.65
C GLU A 105 -5.98 -6.13 0.42
N ARG A 106 -6.03 -5.38 -0.68
CA ARG A 106 -5.01 -4.37 -0.99
C ARG A 106 -4.95 -3.24 0.04
N ASN A 107 -6.07 -2.98 0.74
CA ASN A 107 -6.12 -1.98 1.80
C ASN A 107 -5.33 -2.41 3.04
N TYR A 108 -4.96 -3.68 3.14
CA TYR A 108 -4.26 -4.28 4.28
C TYR A 108 -2.79 -4.62 3.96
N LEU A 109 -2.29 -4.31 2.76
CA LEU A 109 -0.89 -4.58 2.40
C LEU A 109 0.12 -3.86 3.32
N TYR A 110 -0.28 -2.77 3.97
CA TYR A 110 0.54 -2.13 5.01
C TYR A 110 0.80 -3.06 6.21
N HIS A 111 -0.10 -3.99 6.53
CA HIS A 111 0.15 -4.98 7.58
C HIS A 111 1.34 -5.89 7.24
N ALA A 112 1.47 -6.29 5.97
CA ALA A 112 2.61 -7.08 5.52
C ALA A 112 3.92 -6.28 5.65
N GLN A 113 3.92 -4.98 5.28
CA GLN A 113 5.07 -4.11 5.51
C GLN A 113 5.37 -3.96 7.02
N LEU A 114 4.36 -3.73 7.84
CA LEU A 114 4.54 -3.60 9.29
C LEU A 114 5.05 -4.88 9.94
N ASN A 115 4.68 -6.05 9.41
CA ASN A 115 5.26 -7.32 9.85
C ASN A 115 6.77 -7.38 9.60
N LEU A 116 7.22 -6.94 8.41
CA LEU A 116 8.66 -6.80 8.13
C LEU A 116 9.31 -5.82 9.09
N VAL A 117 8.73 -4.63 9.29
CA VAL A 117 9.23 -3.63 10.26
C VAL A 117 9.35 -4.23 11.66
N ASN A 118 8.36 -4.99 12.11
CA ASN A 118 8.38 -5.62 13.43
C ASN A 118 9.51 -6.63 13.59
N VAL A 119 9.84 -7.37 12.54
CA VAL A 119 10.91 -8.41 12.56
C VAL A 119 12.29 -7.79 12.40
N PHE A 120 12.45 -6.79 11.54
CA PHE A 120 13.74 -6.15 11.27
C PHE A 120 14.07 -5.03 12.27
N ARG A 121 13.06 -4.36 12.83
CA ARG A 121 13.20 -3.26 13.80
C ARG A 121 14.12 -2.15 13.30
N PRO A 122 13.88 -1.59 12.09
CA PRO A 122 14.72 -0.50 11.56
C PRO A 122 14.72 0.70 12.52
N LYS A 123 15.78 1.53 12.46
CA LYS A 123 15.86 2.75 13.27
C LYS A 123 14.79 3.76 12.89
N ILE A 124 14.50 3.86 11.58
CA ILE A 124 13.45 4.72 11.01
C ILE A 124 12.63 3.86 10.04
N SER A 125 11.30 3.99 10.11
CA SER A 125 10.40 3.42 9.11
C SER A 125 9.53 4.50 8.50
N ILE A 126 9.44 4.52 7.16
CA ILE A 126 8.73 5.52 6.39
C ILE A 126 7.69 4.81 5.51
N ILE A 127 6.43 5.24 5.61
CA ILE A 127 5.37 4.88 4.67
C ILE A 127 5.04 6.10 3.82
N GLU A 128 5.30 6.01 2.51
CA GLU A 128 4.87 7.02 1.55
C GLU A 128 3.48 6.67 1.01
N ASN A 129 2.63 7.68 0.84
CA ASN A 129 1.33 7.49 0.23
C ASN A 129 0.74 8.81 -0.31
N VAL A 130 -0.39 8.69 -1.02
CA VAL A 130 -1.16 9.84 -1.50
C VAL A 130 -1.99 10.48 -0.38
N PRO A 131 -2.29 11.79 -0.45
CA PRO A 131 -3.12 12.49 0.57
C PRO A 131 -4.48 11.83 0.81
N GLY A 132 -5.04 11.14 -0.18
CA GLY A 132 -6.30 10.40 -0.08
C GLY A 132 -6.31 9.31 0.99
N MET A 133 -5.15 8.80 1.40
CA MET A 133 -5.02 7.82 2.48
C MET A 133 -5.56 8.33 3.83
N ARG A 134 -5.50 9.64 4.08
CA ARG A 134 -6.07 10.26 5.30
C ARG A 134 -7.56 9.98 5.49
N ASN A 135 -8.28 9.86 4.38
CA ASN A 135 -9.74 9.66 4.37
C ASN A 135 -10.13 8.20 4.17
N ALA A 136 -9.16 7.32 3.98
CA ALA A 136 -9.39 5.91 3.79
C ALA A 136 -9.70 5.24 5.13
N LYS A 137 -10.65 4.31 5.11
CA LYS A 137 -11.05 3.53 6.28
C LYS A 137 -11.00 2.04 5.98
N VAL A 138 -10.67 1.27 6.99
CA VAL A 138 -10.63 -0.20 6.95
C VAL A 138 -11.45 -0.77 8.10
N LEU A 139 -11.96 -1.96 7.88
CA LEU A 139 -12.62 -2.75 8.93
C LEU A 139 -11.57 -3.58 9.64
N VAL A 140 -11.29 -3.26 10.89
CA VAL A 140 -10.41 -4.04 11.77
C VAL A 140 -11.22 -5.00 12.64
N GLY A 141 -10.56 -6.04 13.16
CA GLY A 141 -11.20 -7.07 14.00
C GLY A 141 -11.94 -8.15 13.21
N ASP A 142 -12.51 -9.11 13.94
CA ASP A 142 -13.01 -10.39 13.41
C ASP A 142 -14.55 -10.48 13.34
N ASP A 143 -15.21 -9.42 12.81
CA ASP A 143 -16.65 -9.45 12.53
C ASP A 143 -16.92 -10.18 11.21
N GLU A 144 -16.94 -11.52 11.27
CA GLU A 144 -17.11 -12.38 10.08
C GLU A 144 -18.47 -12.15 9.40
N ASP A 145 -19.53 -11.90 10.16
CA ASP A 145 -20.87 -11.66 9.61
C ASP A 145 -20.89 -10.37 8.80
N LEU A 146 -20.30 -9.31 9.33
CA LEU A 146 -20.19 -8.03 8.63
C LEU A 146 -19.29 -8.13 7.42
N ARG A 147 -18.15 -8.84 7.51
CA ARG A 147 -17.27 -9.11 6.36
C ARG A 147 -18.01 -9.86 5.25
N SER A 148 -18.71 -10.94 5.58
CA SER A 148 -19.51 -11.71 4.62
C SER A 148 -20.62 -10.88 3.97
N GLU A 149 -21.28 -9.98 4.72
CA GLU A 149 -22.29 -9.08 4.15
C GLU A 149 -21.66 -8.08 3.16
N ILE A 150 -20.50 -7.52 3.48
CA ILE A 150 -19.75 -6.63 2.60
C ILE A 150 -19.36 -7.36 1.31
N GLU A 151 -18.73 -8.54 1.42
CA GLU A 151 -18.30 -9.34 0.26
C GLU A 151 -19.46 -9.62 -0.69
N LYS A 152 -20.58 -10.13 -0.18
CA LYS A 152 -21.78 -10.43 -0.99
C LYS A 152 -22.30 -9.21 -1.72
N LEU A 153 -22.32 -8.05 -1.04
CA LEU A 153 -22.81 -6.82 -1.66
C LEU A 153 -21.86 -6.29 -2.73
N TRP A 154 -20.55 -6.28 -2.47
CA TRP A 154 -19.57 -5.83 -3.46
C TRP A 154 -19.49 -6.74 -4.66
N GLN A 155 -19.57 -8.06 -4.47
CA GLN A 155 -19.67 -9.04 -5.55
C GLN A 155 -20.92 -8.80 -6.42
N ALA A 156 -22.06 -8.51 -5.79
CA ALA A 156 -23.29 -8.19 -6.52
C ALA A 156 -23.17 -6.89 -7.32
N LEU A 157 -22.52 -5.87 -6.78
CA LEU A 157 -22.24 -4.60 -7.47
C LEU A 157 -21.29 -4.78 -8.66
N GLU A 158 -20.25 -5.59 -8.52
CA GLU A 158 -19.30 -5.91 -9.59
C GLU A 158 -19.99 -6.69 -10.72
N ASN A 159 -20.77 -7.71 -10.39
CA ASN A 159 -21.57 -8.48 -11.34
C ASN A 159 -22.57 -7.58 -12.09
N TYR A 160 -23.25 -6.68 -11.37
CA TYR A 160 -24.15 -5.71 -11.99
C TYR A 160 -23.42 -4.79 -12.96
N LYS A 161 -22.23 -4.29 -12.58
CA LYS A 161 -21.39 -3.42 -13.42
C LYS A 161 -20.94 -4.12 -14.70
N GLY A 162 -20.50 -5.38 -14.58
CA GLY A 162 -20.13 -6.21 -15.73
C GLY A 162 -21.32 -6.45 -16.69
N LYS A 163 -22.48 -6.84 -16.16
CA LYS A 163 -23.72 -7.01 -16.92
C LYS A 163 -24.17 -5.70 -17.58
N LYS A 164 -24.06 -4.56 -16.86
CA LYS A 164 -24.40 -3.25 -17.41
C LYS A 164 -23.52 -2.88 -18.61
N ALA A 165 -22.21 -3.14 -18.52
CA ALA A 165 -21.29 -2.89 -19.62
C ALA A 165 -21.63 -3.73 -20.86
N ALA A 166 -21.97 -5.02 -20.68
CA ALA A 166 -22.37 -5.91 -21.74
C ALA A 166 -23.70 -5.48 -22.38
N LEU A 167 -24.73 -5.20 -21.56
CA LEU A 167 -26.06 -4.77 -22.04
C LEU A 167 -26.02 -3.42 -22.76
N ARG A 168 -25.12 -2.52 -22.35
CA ARG A 168 -24.93 -1.22 -23.00
C ARG A 168 -24.40 -1.35 -24.42
N LYS A 169 -23.51 -2.32 -24.69
CA LYS A 169 -22.98 -2.59 -26.03
C LYS A 169 -24.05 -3.04 -27.01
N ILE A 170 -25.12 -3.67 -26.54
CA ILE A 170 -26.20 -4.23 -27.36
C ILE A 170 -27.54 -3.46 -27.22
N ASN A 171 -27.53 -2.29 -26.54
CA ASN A 171 -28.69 -1.44 -26.30
C ASN A 171 -29.90 -2.18 -25.65
N LYS A 172 -29.65 -3.14 -24.73
CA LYS A 172 -30.68 -3.95 -24.08
C LYS A 172 -30.87 -3.67 -22.58
N ILE A 173 -30.55 -2.47 -22.11
CA ILE A 173 -30.83 -2.08 -20.74
C ILE A 173 -32.35 -1.82 -20.62
N ASN A 174 -33.00 -2.52 -19.71
CA ASN A 174 -34.42 -2.33 -19.43
C ASN A 174 -34.63 -1.74 -18.00
N LYS A 175 -35.87 -1.31 -17.73
CA LYS A 175 -36.24 -0.67 -16.45
C LYS A 175 -35.99 -1.58 -15.24
N ALA A 176 -36.27 -2.86 -15.34
CA ALA A 176 -36.06 -3.82 -14.24
C ALA A 176 -34.59 -3.90 -13.86
N PHE A 177 -33.67 -3.91 -14.85
CA PHE A 177 -32.23 -3.89 -14.63
C PHE A 177 -31.77 -2.58 -13.99
N GLU A 178 -32.33 -1.44 -14.40
CA GLU A 178 -32.02 -0.16 -13.76
C GLU A 178 -32.48 -0.11 -12.30
N ASP A 179 -33.65 -0.65 -12.00
CA ASP A 179 -34.20 -0.69 -10.65
C ASP A 179 -33.40 -1.66 -9.73
N GLU A 180 -32.88 -2.77 -10.27
CA GLU A 180 -31.87 -3.59 -9.58
C GLU A 180 -30.64 -2.76 -9.17
N GLY A 181 -30.11 -1.96 -10.09
CA GLY A 181 -28.95 -1.09 -9.81
C GLY A 181 -29.23 -0.03 -8.74
N LYS A 182 -30.43 0.55 -8.73
CA LYS A 182 -30.85 1.50 -7.67
C LYS A 182 -30.93 0.81 -6.30
N THR A 183 -31.46 -0.40 -6.28
CA THR A 183 -31.57 -1.21 -5.05
C THR A 183 -30.19 -1.56 -4.49
N LEU A 184 -29.26 -1.99 -5.32
CA LEU A 184 -27.88 -2.28 -4.90
C LEU A 184 -27.17 -1.03 -4.36
N LYS A 185 -27.33 0.11 -5.02
CA LYS A 185 -26.77 1.38 -4.53
C LYS A 185 -27.32 1.77 -3.17
N LYS A 186 -28.66 1.66 -2.98
CA LYS A 186 -29.29 1.97 -1.69
C LYS A 186 -28.80 1.03 -0.57
N ARG A 187 -28.64 -0.26 -0.87
CA ARG A 187 -28.05 -1.21 0.09
C ARG A 187 -26.62 -0.84 0.45
N LYS A 188 -25.79 -0.45 -0.54
CA LYS A 188 -24.42 0.04 -0.31
C LYS A 188 -24.41 1.26 0.62
N GLU A 189 -25.26 2.26 0.37
CA GLU A 189 -25.35 3.46 1.20
C GLU A 189 -25.74 3.15 2.65
N LEU A 190 -26.70 2.25 2.85
CA LEU A 190 -27.14 1.83 4.18
C LEU A 190 -26.02 1.09 4.92
N LEU A 191 -25.33 0.19 4.24
CA LEU A 191 -24.20 -0.55 4.82
C LEU A 191 -23.05 0.37 5.19
N LEU A 192 -22.68 1.31 4.31
CA LEU A 192 -21.65 2.28 4.60
C LEU A 192 -22.00 3.20 5.78
N LYS A 193 -23.26 3.62 5.92
CA LYS A 193 -23.72 4.37 7.10
C LYS A 193 -23.60 3.53 8.38
N ARG A 194 -23.93 2.25 8.33
CA ARG A 194 -23.78 1.34 9.48
C ARG A 194 -22.30 1.20 9.86
N LEU A 195 -21.42 1.02 8.86
CA LEU A 195 -19.97 0.94 9.06
C LEU A 195 -19.40 2.21 9.71
N GLN A 196 -19.84 3.40 9.27
CA GLN A 196 -19.37 4.66 9.86
C GLN A 196 -19.60 4.78 11.36
N ASN A 197 -20.60 4.07 11.89
CA ASN A 197 -20.91 4.04 13.32
C ASN A 197 -20.26 2.82 14.04
N SER A 198 -19.53 1.99 13.33
CA SER A 198 -18.82 0.86 13.92
C SER A 198 -17.49 1.30 14.53
N PRO A 199 -17.18 0.93 15.77
CA PRO A 199 -15.87 1.19 16.38
C PRO A 199 -14.72 0.49 15.65
N ASN A 200 -15.04 -0.56 14.89
CA ASN A 200 -14.07 -1.35 14.12
C ASN A 200 -13.81 -0.78 12.71
N TYR A 201 -14.49 0.29 12.31
CA TYR A 201 -14.27 0.94 11.01
C TYR A 201 -13.48 2.22 11.18
N ILE A 202 -12.16 2.05 11.27
CA ILE A 202 -11.21 3.10 11.61
C ILE A 202 -10.46 3.63 10.40
N SER A 203 -9.81 4.78 10.55
CA SER A 203 -8.90 5.31 9.55
C SER A 203 -7.69 4.38 9.39
N VAL A 204 -7.27 4.16 8.13
CA VAL A 204 -6.02 3.43 7.82
C VAL A 204 -4.82 4.08 8.53
N VAL A 205 -4.79 5.40 8.58
CA VAL A 205 -3.71 6.15 9.25
C VAL A 205 -3.72 5.92 10.77
N GLU A 206 -4.90 5.89 11.39
CA GLU A 206 -5.04 5.57 12.81
C GLU A 206 -4.59 4.14 13.11
N ASP A 207 -4.93 3.18 12.26
CA ASP A 207 -4.49 1.80 12.44
C ASP A 207 -2.97 1.65 12.29
N ILE A 208 -2.39 2.24 11.24
CA ILE A 208 -0.92 2.27 11.06
C ILE A 208 -0.23 2.90 12.27
N LYS A 209 -0.73 4.04 12.74
CA LYS A 209 -0.17 4.73 13.90
C LYS A 209 -0.21 3.84 15.13
N ARG A 210 -1.38 3.24 15.43
CA ARG A 210 -1.55 2.30 16.55
C ARG A 210 -0.55 1.16 16.49
N LEU A 211 -0.41 0.52 15.33
CA LEU A 211 0.50 -0.62 15.14
C LEU A 211 1.97 -0.24 15.32
N TYR A 212 2.40 0.93 14.85
CA TYR A 212 3.75 1.42 15.10
C TYR A 212 3.99 1.74 16.58
N GLU A 213 3.02 2.39 17.24
CA GLU A 213 3.11 2.70 18.67
C GLU A 213 3.17 1.42 19.53
N GLU A 214 2.41 0.38 19.18
CA GLU A 214 2.49 -0.95 19.81
C GLU A 214 3.87 -1.60 19.63
N MET A 215 4.54 -1.33 18.51
CA MET A 215 5.93 -1.74 18.28
C MET A 215 6.95 -0.83 19.02
N GLY A 216 6.52 0.24 19.68
CA GLY A 216 7.39 1.17 20.43
C GLY A 216 8.00 2.28 19.57
N TYR A 217 7.49 2.54 18.37
CA TYR A 217 7.90 3.70 17.57
C TYR A 217 7.11 4.95 17.95
N THR A 218 7.76 6.10 17.88
CA THR A 218 7.06 7.40 17.84
C THR A 218 6.66 7.71 16.41
N VAL A 219 5.38 8.02 16.19
CA VAL A 219 4.83 8.24 14.85
C VAL A 219 4.59 9.72 14.60
N HIS A 220 5.10 10.19 13.48
CA HIS A 220 4.80 11.51 12.92
C HIS A 220 4.23 11.36 11.52
N MET A 221 3.27 12.22 11.15
CA MET A 221 2.64 12.21 9.84
C MET A 221 2.47 13.63 9.32
N ASP A 222 2.86 13.83 8.06
CA ASP A 222 2.67 15.11 7.38
C ASP A 222 2.30 14.92 5.90
N VAL A 223 1.85 15.99 5.25
CA VAL A 223 1.67 16.08 3.81
C VAL A 223 2.74 17.01 3.26
N LEU A 224 3.65 16.43 2.50
CA LEU A 224 4.77 17.17 1.92
C LEU A 224 4.47 17.51 0.45
N ASN A 225 4.74 18.74 0.06
CA ASN A 225 4.73 19.14 -1.34
C ASN A 225 6.15 19.01 -1.90
N SER A 226 6.35 18.09 -2.83
CA SER A 226 7.66 17.81 -3.44
C SER A 226 8.32 19.05 -4.07
N ALA A 227 7.53 20.01 -4.56
CA ALA A 227 8.05 21.25 -5.11
C ALA A 227 8.83 22.10 -4.07
N TRP A 228 8.48 22.02 -2.79
CA TRP A 228 9.19 22.72 -1.72
C TRP A 228 10.59 22.12 -1.45
N TYR A 229 10.83 20.92 -1.93
CA TYR A 229 12.08 20.18 -1.80
C TYR A 229 12.88 20.12 -3.10
N GLY A 230 12.56 21.00 -4.06
CA GLY A 230 13.31 21.12 -5.32
C GLY A 230 12.89 20.19 -6.44
N ALA A 231 11.82 19.40 -6.26
CA ALA A 231 11.31 18.59 -7.37
C ALA A 231 10.69 19.46 -8.45
N ALA A 232 11.07 19.22 -9.71
CA ALA A 232 10.59 19.96 -10.88
C ALA A 232 9.18 19.55 -11.35
N THR A 233 8.51 18.65 -10.61
CA THR A 233 7.21 18.10 -10.97
C THR A 233 6.11 18.58 -10.03
N LYS A 234 4.95 18.92 -10.59
CA LYS A 234 3.73 19.20 -9.86
C LYS A 234 2.70 18.12 -10.17
N ARG A 235 2.05 17.59 -9.13
CA ARG A 235 0.93 16.66 -9.33
C ARG A 235 -0.26 17.41 -9.92
N SER A 236 -0.88 16.87 -10.97
CA SER A 236 -1.97 17.55 -11.71
C SER A 236 -3.28 17.68 -10.92
N GLU A 237 -3.36 17.08 -9.73
CA GLU A 237 -4.56 17.06 -8.88
C GLU A 237 -4.49 18.08 -7.71
N GLU A 238 -3.45 18.90 -7.67
CA GLU A 238 -3.23 19.96 -6.68
C GLU A 238 -3.45 21.36 -7.26
#